data_04fed91624410a5d57e6cb03f372f2e8
#
_entry.id   04fed91624410a5d57e6cb03f372f2e8
#
_cell.length_a   1.000
_cell.length_b   1.000
_cell.length_c   1.000
_cell.angle_alpha   90.00
_cell.angle_beta   90.00
_cell.angle_gamma   90.00
#
_symmetry.space_group_name_H-M   'P 1'
#
loop_
_entity.id
_entity.type
_entity.pdbx_description
1 polymer ?
#
loop_
_entity_poly.entity_id
_entity_poly.type
_entity_poly.pdbx_seq_one_letter_code
_entity_poly.pdbx_strand_id
1 'polypeptide(L)'
;MINKVKNAIIVRMKLLYNCLGGGNNVQGISLLRRLSNFTILGIGNMIEVKSKIPKDVNIVIYGNNHKLVVEENVTFKRGIIWFEDHNCEIRIGSGTTIESANLAVAEGGTQLIIGKDCMISSNVHISTTDSHSIIDIDTGIRTNPSQNVVIGNHVWLGNSTSINKGVVIGNNAVVAGHSVVTKPVAPNSIVAGIPARTVKNNITWDRNRI
;
A
#
# COMPACT_ATOMS: atom_id res chain seq x y z
N MET A 1 35.00 -16.51 -4.17
CA MET A 1 34.20 -16.36 -2.94
C MET A 1 34.36 -14.98 -2.30
N ILE A 2 35.56 -14.51 -2.08
CA ILE A 2 35.89 -13.21 -1.43
C ILE A 2 35.28 -11.99 -2.13
N ASN A 3 35.29 -11.92 -3.47
CA ASN A 3 34.69 -10.81 -4.23
C ASN A 3 33.15 -10.76 -4.14
N LYS A 4 32.47 -11.89 -4.03
CA LYS A 4 31.00 -11.93 -3.81
C LYS A 4 30.63 -11.41 -2.41
N VAL A 5 31.44 -11.71 -1.41
CA VAL A 5 31.24 -11.25 -0.03
C VAL A 5 31.52 -9.74 0.09
N LYS A 6 32.62 -9.25 -0.53
CA LYS A 6 32.93 -7.81 -0.57
C LYS A 6 31.84 -7.00 -1.27
N ASN A 7 31.35 -7.46 -2.44
CA ASN A 7 30.26 -6.79 -3.15
C ASN A 7 28.95 -6.79 -2.34
N ALA A 8 28.63 -7.88 -1.65
CA ALA A 8 27.46 -7.92 -0.76
C ALA A 8 27.57 -6.95 0.42
N ILE A 9 28.76 -6.78 0.99
CA ILE A 9 29.03 -5.83 2.08
C ILE A 9 28.90 -4.38 1.56
N ILE A 10 29.48 -4.07 0.42
CA ILE A 10 29.43 -2.72 -0.19
C ILE A 10 27.99 -2.34 -0.53
N VAL A 11 27.22 -3.26 -1.12
CA VAL A 11 25.78 -3.06 -1.40
C VAL A 11 24.99 -2.83 -0.11
N ARG A 12 25.28 -3.59 0.93
CA ARG A 12 24.65 -3.45 2.25
C ARG A 12 24.99 -2.12 2.93
N MET A 13 26.23 -1.67 2.84
CA MET A 13 26.66 -0.37 3.36
C MET A 13 26.03 0.80 2.60
N LYS A 14 25.95 0.70 1.26
CA LYS A 14 25.35 1.74 0.40
C LYS A 14 23.82 1.86 0.66
N LEU A 15 23.15 0.75 0.90
CA LEU A 15 21.75 0.71 1.27
C LEU A 15 21.49 1.23 2.68
N LEU A 16 22.34 0.89 3.65
CA LEU A 16 22.33 1.47 4.99
C LEU A 16 22.55 2.99 4.94
N TYR A 17 23.47 3.46 4.11
CA TYR A 17 23.72 4.88 3.94
C TYR A 17 22.50 5.60 3.35
N ASN A 18 21.85 5.04 2.33
CA ASN A 18 20.62 5.60 1.77
C ASN A 18 19.43 5.55 2.73
N CYS A 19 19.32 4.48 3.53
CA CYS A 19 18.26 4.36 4.53
C CYS A 19 18.44 5.30 5.74
N LEU A 20 19.68 5.57 6.15
CA LEU A 20 19.98 6.37 7.33
C LEU A 20 20.47 7.80 6.97
N GLY A 21 20.75 8.05 5.70
CA GLY A 21 21.09 9.38 5.21
C GLY A 21 19.90 10.33 5.21
N GLY A 22 20.15 11.64 5.25
CA GLY A 22 19.11 12.65 5.12
C GLY A 22 18.06 12.71 6.24
N GLY A 23 18.36 12.19 7.44
CA GLY A 23 17.43 12.18 8.56
C GLY A 23 16.29 11.16 8.43
N ASN A 24 16.43 10.16 7.58
CA ASN A 24 15.49 9.05 7.50
C ASN A 24 15.55 8.17 8.75
N ASN A 25 14.41 7.78 9.29
CA ASN A 25 14.28 6.90 10.44
C ASN A 25 13.66 5.57 10.03
N VAL A 26 14.44 4.50 10.08
CA VAL A 26 14.00 3.14 9.70
C VAL A 26 14.05 2.22 10.90
N GLN A 27 12.89 1.87 11.44
CA GLN A 27 12.71 0.92 12.52
C GLN A 27 12.28 -0.45 11.97
N GLY A 28 12.83 -1.53 12.52
CA GLY A 28 12.54 -2.89 12.07
C GLY A 28 13.33 -3.32 10.83
N ILE A 29 14.46 -2.69 10.54
CA ILE A 29 15.30 -2.99 9.36
C ILE A 29 15.72 -4.48 9.28
N SER A 30 15.85 -5.16 10.41
CA SER A 30 16.15 -6.60 10.49
C SER A 30 15.01 -7.49 9.94
N LEU A 31 13.81 -6.97 9.84
CA LEU A 31 12.64 -7.66 9.31
C LEU A 31 12.55 -7.57 7.78
N LEU A 32 13.36 -6.70 7.16
CA LEU A 32 13.49 -6.58 5.71
C LEU A 32 14.46 -7.67 5.22
N ARG A 33 13.96 -8.73 4.59
CA ARG A 33 14.78 -9.89 4.20
C ARG A 33 15.82 -9.60 3.12
N ARG A 34 15.60 -8.61 2.27
CA ARG A 34 16.57 -8.13 1.27
C ARG A 34 16.50 -6.62 1.15
N LEU A 35 17.56 -5.96 1.56
CA LEU A 35 17.70 -4.52 1.39
C LEU A 35 17.79 -4.09 -0.09
N SER A 36 18.07 -5.02 -1.02
CA SER A 36 18.08 -4.74 -2.46
C SER A 36 16.71 -4.37 -3.03
N ASN A 37 15.63 -4.70 -2.32
CA ASN A 37 14.26 -4.39 -2.71
C ASN A 37 13.72 -3.17 -1.96
N PHE A 38 14.59 -2.45 -1.28
CA PHE A 38 14.26 -1.27 -0.50
C PHE A 38 15.05 -0.07 -1.05
N THR A 39 14.35 0.88 -1.63
CA THR A 39 14.93 2.09 -2.20
C THR A 39 14.34 3.31 -1.52
N ILE A 40 15.19 4.18 -0.99
CA ILE A 40 14.81 5.51 -0.51
C ILE A 40 15.67 6.54 -1.24
N LEU A 41 15.01 7.46 -1.95
CA LEU A 41 15.59 8.63 -2.58
C LEU A 41 14.86 9.86 -2.05
N GLY A 42 15.37 10.42 -0.95
CA GLY A 42 14.78 11.56 -0.24
C GLY A 42 15.17 11.59 1.23
N ILE A 43 14.62 12.55 1.96
CA ILE A 43 14.99 12.88 3.33
C ILE A 43 13.78 12.90 4.27
N GLY A 44 14.03 12.72 5.58
CA GLY A 44 13.00 12.84 6.62
C GLY A 44 11.94 11.74 6.60
N ASN A 45 12.15 10.63 5.90
CA ASN A 45 11.17 9.55 5.81
C ASN A 45 11.17 8.69 7.09
N MET A 46 9.98 8.33 7.56
CA MET A 46 9.77 7.47 8.72
C MET A 46 9.23 6.12 8.27
N ILE A 47 9.96 5.06 8.52
CA ILE A 47 9.59 3.70 8.17
C ILE A 47 9.58 2.86 9.44
N GLU A 48 8.44 2.34 9.82
CA GLU A 48 8.25 1.44 10.95
C GLU A 48 7.68 0.10 10.47
N VAL A 49 8.49 -0.96 10.56
CA VAL A 49 8.09 -2.29 10.13
C VAL A 49 8.16 -3.24 11.32
N LYS A 50 7.01 -3.79 11.72
CA LYS A 50 6.87 -4.76 12.82
C LYS A 50 6.67 -6.20 12.33
N SER A 51 6.57 -6.41 11.02
CA SER A 51 6.38 -7.71 10.40
C SER A 51 7.46 -8.01 9.37
N LYS A 52 7.76 -9.29 9.13
CA LYS A 52 8.76 -9.70 8.13
C LYS A 52 8.29 -9.37 6.72
N ILE A 53 9.06 -8.57 6.00
CA ILE A 53 8.84 -8.29 4.59
C ILE A 53 9.70 -9.24 3.75
N PRO A 54 9.11 -10.11 2.93
CA PRO A 54 9.85 -11.05 2.08
C PRO A 54 10.54 -10.35 0.91
N LYS A 55 11.45 -11.07 0.25
CA LYS A 55 12.24 -10.57 -0.89
C LYS A 55 11.41 -10.17 -2.11
N ASP A 56 10.18 -10.64 -2.22
CA ASP A 56 9.29 -10.42 -3.37
C ASP A 56 8.37 -9.20 -3.18
N VAL A 57 8.59 -8.43 -2.09
CA VAL A 57 7.97 -7.11 -1.87
C VAL A 57 9.03 -6.03 -2.05
N ASN A 58 8.79 -5.14 -3.00
CA ASN A 58 9.61 -3.95 -3.23
C ASN A 58 9.04 -2.77 -2.43
N ILE A 59 9.89 -2.05 -1.72
CA ILE A 59 9.54 -0.78 -1.08
C ILE A 59 10.34 0.31 -1.75
N VAL A 60 9.64 1.23 -2.40
CA VAL A 60 10.22 2.33 -3.18
C VAL A 60 9.68 3.64 -2.65
N ILE A 61 10.56 4.50 -2.19
CA ILE A 61 10.22 5.80 -1.61
C ILE A 61 11.02 6.86 -2.38
N TYR A 62 10.33 7.63 -3.19
CA TYR A 62 10.82 8.81 -3.87
C TYR A 62 10.21 10.05 -3.23
N GLY A 63 11.06 10.89 -2.62
CA GLY A 63 10.63 12.12 -1.99
C GLY A 63 10.81 12.16 -0.48
N ASN A 64 10.16 13.12 0.15
CA ASN A 64 10.51 13.53 1.51
C ASN A 64 9.34 13.38 2.49
N ASN A 65 9.70 13.15 3.76
CA ASN A 65 8.76 13.15 4.88
C ASN A 65 7.61 12.14 4.74
N HIS A 66 7.83 11.05 4.03
CA HIS A 66 6.84 9.97 3.93
C HIS A 66 6.81 9.12 5.19
N LYS A 67 5.68 8.47 5.42
CA LYS A 67 5.49 7.57 6.55
C LYS A 67 4.96 6.22 6.10
N LEU A 68 5.72 5.17 6.36
CA LEU A 68 5.31 3.78 6.19
C LEU A 68 5.18 3.11 7.54
N VAL A 69 4.02 2.55 7.84
CA VAL A 69 3.81 1.74 9.05
C VAL A 69 3.26 0.38 8.65
N VAL A 70 4.00 -0.68 8.95
CA VAL A 70 3.54 -2.06 8.82
C VAL A 70 3.47 -2.66 10.22
N GLU A 71 2.26 -2.89 10.69
CA GLU A 71 1.97 -3.38 12.04
C GLU A 71 2.38 -4.85 12.24
N GLU A 72 2.12 -5.38 13.42
CA GLU A 72 2.43 -6.75 13.80
C GLU A 72 1.54 -7.77 13.09
N ASN A 73 2.07 -8.96 12.83
CA ASN A 73 1.36 -10.09 12.22
C ASN A 73 0.82 -9.80 10.81
N VAL A 74 1.38 -8.82 10.11
CA VAL A 74 1.09 -8.58 8.69
C VAL A 74 1.86 -9.61 7.85
N THR A 75 1.15 -10.24 6.91
CA THR A 75 1.75 -11.09 5.89
C THR A 75 1.58 -10.44 4.53
N PHE A 76 2.66 -9.94 3.95
CA PHE A 76 2.66 -9.38 2.59
C PHE A 76 3.62 -10.22 1.74
N LYS A 77 3.09 -11.04 0.82
CA LYS A 77 3.92 -12.04 0.10
C LYS A 77 4.65 -11.48 -1.10
N ARG A 78 3.99 -10.68 -1.95
CA ARG A 78 4.55 -10.12 -3.19
C ARG A 78 3.94 -8.77 -3.53
N GLY A 79 4.70 -7.90 -4.19
CA GLY A 79 4.18 -6.65 -4.72
C GLY A 79 5.08 -5.46 -4.51
N ILE A 80 4.48 -4.29 -4.51
CA ILE A 80 5.19 -3.04 -4.36
C ILE A 80 4.46 -2.11 -3.39
N ILE A 81 5.24 -1.40 -2.57
CA ILE A 81 4.84 -0.25 -1.79
C ILE A 81 5.56 0.95 -2.40
N TRP A 82 4.81 1.89 -2.97
CA TRP A 82 5.34 3.01 -3.73
C TRP A 82 4.94 4.34 -3.12
N PHE A 83 5.93 5.19 -2.91
CA PHE A 83 5.74 6.58 -2.49
C PHE A 83 6.38 7.52 -3.50
N GLU A 84 5.70 8.62 -3.77
CA GLU A 84 6.19 9.70 -4.61
C GLU A 84 5.79 11.08 -4.04
N ASP A 85 6.54 12.12 -4.38
CA ASP A 85 6.39 13.50 -3.94
C ASP A 85 6.77 13.73 -2.46
N HIS A 86 5.81 14.00 -1.54
CA HIS A 86 6.13 14.34 -0.15
C HIS A 86 4.95 14.14 0.81
N ASN A 87 5.25 13.94 2.09
CA ASN A 87 4.29 13.87 3.21
C ASN A 87 3.19 12.81 3.06
N CYS A 88 3.37 11.77 2.25
CA CYS A 88 2.38 10.71 2.09
C CYS A 88 2.53 9.63 3.18
N GLU A 89 1.43 8.94 3.49
CA GLU A 89 1.43 7.83 4.45
C GLU A 89 0.83 6.56 3.86
N ILE A 90 1.49 5.41 4.11
CA ILE A 90 0.89 4.09 3.98
C ILE A 90 0.93 3.42 5.34
N ARG A 91 -0.24 2.94 5.80
CA ARG A 91 -0.37 2.12 7.00
C ARG A 91 -1.04 0.81 6.68
N ILE A 92 -0.49 -0.30 7.20
CA ILE A 92 -1.08 -1.64 7.10
C ILE A 92 -1.29 -2.17 8.51
N GLY A 93 -2.55 -2.36 8.88
CA GLY A 93 -2.98 -2.77 10.21
C GLY A 93 -2.68 -4.25 10.51
N SER A 94 -2.60 -4.55 11.81
CA SER A 94 -2.18 -5.85 12.33
C SER A 94 -3.07 -7.00 11.84
N GLY A 95 -2.48 -8.18 11.65
CA GLY A 95 -3.18 -9.39 11.20
C GLY A 95 -3.61 -9.40 9.73
N THR A 96 -3.38 -8.32 9.00
CA THR A 96 -3.70 -8.23 7.57
C THR A 96 -2.82 -9.13 6.72
N THR A 97 -3.45 -9.85 5.79
CA THR A 97 -2.77 -10.75 4.84
C THR A 97 -2.91 -10.23 3.42
N ILE A 98 -1.80 -10.15 2.69
CA ILE A 98 -1.72 -9.67 1.31
C ILE A 98 -0.99 -10.73 0.47
N GLU A 99 -1.70 -11.35 -0.46
CA GLU A 99 -1.10 -12.33 -1.37
C GLU A 99 -0.23 -11.64 -2.42
N SER A 100 -0.79 -10.66 -3.15
CA SER A 100 -0.01 -9.71 -3.93
C SER A 100 -0.76 -8.40 -4.17
N ALA A 101 -0.08 -7.26 -3.98
CA ALA A 101 -0.67 -5.95 -4.19
C ALA A 101 0.34 -4.91 -4.66
N ASN A 102 -0.16 -3.91 -5.39
CA ASN A 102 0.52 -2.65 -5.65
C ASN A 102 -0.17 -1.56 -4.84
N LEU A 103 0.54 -1.01 -3.87
CA LEU A 103 0.09 0.04 -2.98
C LEU A 103 0.83 1.32 -3.33
N ALA A 104 0.14 2.34 -3.84
CA ALA A 104 0.76 3.57 -4.31
C ALA A 104 0.15 4.81 -3.67
N VAL A 105 1.02 5.71 -3.23
CA VAL A 105 0.65 7.05 -2.74
C VAL A 105 1.52 8.10 -3.39
N ALA A 106 0.90 9.18 -3.82
CA ALA A 106 1.58 10.34 -4.37
C ALA A 106 0.73 11.61 -4.18
N GLU A 107 1.29 12.75 -4.58
CA GLU A 107 0.69 14.08 -4.53
C GLU A 107 0.41 14.57 -3.10
N GLY A 108 1.47 14.97 -2.44
CA GLY A 108 1.53 15.76 -1.21
C GLY A 108 0.45 15.54 -0.13
N GLY A 109 0.79 14.75 0.90
CA GLY A 109 -0.06 14.57 2.08
C GLY A 109 -1.15 13.51 1.95
N THR A 110 -1.19 12.74 0.86
CA THR A 110 -2.18 11.68 0.71
C THR A 110 -1.87 10.45 1.56
N GLN A 111 -2.94 9.73 1.92
CA GLN A 111 -2.86 8.57 2.81
C GLN A 111 -3.56 7.36 2.22
N LEU A 112 -2.91 6.21 2.31
CA LEU A 112 -3.50 4.89 2.11
C LEU A 112 -3.49 4.14 3.44
N ILE A 113 -4.64 3.97 4.03
CA ILE A 113 -4.82 3.28 5.31
C ILE A 113 -5.52 1.95 5.07
N ILE A 114 -4.87 0.85 5.44
CA ILE A 114 -5.46 -0.49 5.45
C ILE A 114 -5.63 -0.90 6.91
N GLY A 115 -6.85 -1.23 7.30
CA GLY A 115 -7.20 -1.63 8.65
C GLY A 115 -6.64 -2.98 9.07
N LYS A 116 -7.11 -3.45 10.21
CA LYS A 116 -6.68 -4.73 10.82
C LYS A 116 -7.44 -5.91 10.22
N ASP A 117 -6.81 -7.09 10.27
CA ASP A 117 -7.42 -8.37 9.88
C ASP A 117 -8.04 -8.38 8.47
N CYS A 118 -7.50 -7.60 7.55
CA CYS A 118 -7.94 -7.61 6.17
C CYS A 118 -7.36 -8.83 5.42
N MET A 119 -8.09 -9.29 4.41
CA MET A 119 -7.64 -10.32 3.47
C MET A 119 -7.58 -9.74 2.06
N ILE A 120 -6.37 -9.51 1.57
CA ILE A 120 -6.10 -8.94 0.25
C ILE A 120 -5.55 -10.06 -0.64
N SER A 121 -6.30 -10.40 -1.67
CA SER A 121 -5.97 -11.48 -2.60
C SER A 121 -4.82 -11.09 -3.56
N SER A 122 -4.71 -11.78 -4.67
CA SER A 122 -3.65 -11.54 -5.66
C SER A 122 -4.01 -10.41 -6.62
N ASN A 123 -2.98 -9.71 -7.10
CA ASN A 123 -3.08 -8.70 -8.14
C ASN A 123 -4.05 -7.55 -7.78
N VAL A 124 -4.02 -7.13 -6.52
CA VAL A 124 -4.82 -5.99 -6.05
C VAL A 124 -4.06 -4.70 -6.29
N HIS A 125 -4.72 -3.69 -6.83
CA HIS A 125 -4.17 -2.36 -7.04
C HIS A 125 -4.91 -1.33 -6.18
N ILE A 126 -4.18 -0.52 -5.41
CA ILE A 126 -4.74 0.56 -4.58
C ILE A 126 -3.88 1.81 -4.79
N SER A 127 -4.51 2.91 -5.22
CA SER A 127 -3.79 4.15 -5.49
C SER A 127 -4.57 5.37 -5.00
N THR A 128 -3.85 6.36 -4.46
CA THR A 128 -4.40 7.67 -4.08
C THR A 128 -4.41 8.68 -5.23
N THR A 129 -3.86 8.33 -6.39
CA THR A 129 -3.66 9.24 -7.52
C THR A 129 -3.93 8.57 -8.85
N ASP A 130 -4.21 9.37 -9.87
CA ASP A 130 -4.22 8.95 -11.28
C ASP A 130 -2.85 9.21 -11.95
N SER A 131 -1.83 9.62 -11.21
CA SER A 131 -0.47 9.98 -11.66
C SER A 131 -0.38 11.21 -12.54
N HIS A 132 -1.34 11.46 -13.43
CA HIS A 132 -1.33 12.57 -14.38
C HIS A 132 -2.54 13.47 -14.23
N SER A 133 -2.38 14.75 -14.60
CA SER A 133 -3.45 15.74 -14.50
C SER A 133 -4.44 15.62 -15.64
N ILE A 134 -5.72 15.61 -15.31
CA ILE A 134 -6.82 15.81 -16.25
C ILE A 134 -7.26 17.26 -16.11
N ILE A 135 -7.20 18.01 -17.22
CA ILE A 135 -7.46 19.45 -17.24
C ILE A 135 -8.79 19.70 -17.94
N ASP A 136 -9.64 20.47 -17.30
CA ASP A 136 -10.86 21.00 -17.91
C ASP A 136 -10.48 22.01 -18.99
N ILE A 137 -10.97 21.83 -20.19
CA ILE A 137 -10.57 22.62 -21.37
C ILE A 137 -11.02 24.08 -21.25
N ASP A 138 -12.20 24.33 -20.69
CA ASP A 138 -12.78 25.65 -20.64
C ASP A 138 -12.17 26.52 -19.54
N THR A 139 -11.84 25.90 -18.41
CA THR A 139 -11.32 26.61 -17.22
C THR A 139 -9.82 26.53 -17.05
N GLY A 140 -9.14 25.58 -17.72
CA GLY A 140 -7.72 25.29 -17.50
C GLY A 140 -7.42 24.67 -16.13
N ILE A 141 -8.44 24.28 -15.36
CA ILE A 141 -8.29 23.78 -13.99
C ILE A 141 -8.17 22.26 -14.00
N ARG A 142 -7.27 21.73 -13.16
CA ARG A 142 -7.15 20.30 -12.95
C ARG A 142 -8.40 19.74 -12.22
N THR A 143 -8.98 18.67 -12.76
CA THR A 143 -10.23 18.07 -12.27
C THR A 143 -10.03 16.81 -11.43
N ASN A 144 -8.84 16.23 -11.44
CA ASN A 144 -8.56 14.93 -10.82
C ASN A 144 -7.46 14.95 -9.74
N PRO A 145 -7.53 15.81 -8.71
CA PRO A 145 -6.54 15.80 -7.64
C PRO A 145 -6.51 14.43 -6.94
N SER A 146 -5.37 14.12 -6.31
CA SER A 146 -5.24 12.94 -5.45
C SER A 146 -6.20 12.99 -4.26
N GLN A 147 -6.58 11.81 -3.75
CA GLN A 147 -7.48 11.67 -2.61
C GLN A 147 -7.09 10.45 -1.79
N ASN A 148 -7.28 10.53 -0.47
CA ASN A 148 -6.99 9.43 0.45
C ASN A 148 -7.81 8.18 0.12
N VAL A 149 -7.22 7.01 0.40
CA VAL A 149 -7.93 5.73 0.35
C VAL A 149 -7.91 5.11 1.75
N VAL A 150 -9.09 4.70 2.23
CA VAL A 150 -9.23 4.08 3.54
C VAL A 150 -9.95 2.74 3.39
N ILE A 151 -9.27 1.68 3.78
CA ILE A 151 -9.83 0.32 3.91
C ILE A 151 -10.07 0.07 5.39
N GLY A 152 -11.30 -0.21 5.78
CA GLY A 152 -11.68 -0.52 7.16
C GLY A 152 -11.07 -1.82 7.68
N ASN A 153 -11.50 -2.23 8.87
CA ASN A 153 -11.06 -3.49 9.46
C ASN A 153 -11.83 -4.67 8.86
N HIS A 154 -11.20 -5.84 8.84
CA HIS A 154 -11.83 -7.08 8.39
C HIS A 154 -12.47 -6.96 7.01
N VAL A 155 -11.73 -6.38 6.06
CA VAL A 155 -12.16 -6.21 4.66
C VAL A 155 -11.54 -7.29 3.80
N TRP A 156 -12.34 -7.90 2.93
CA TRP A 156 -11.83 -8.84 1.94
C TRP A 156 -11.82 -8.20 0.55
N LEU A 157 -10.62 -8.04 -0.02
CA LEU A 157 -10.42 -7.65 -1.42
C LEU A 157 -10.13 -8.88 -2.25
N GLY A 158 -11.02 -9.17 -3.19
CA GLY A 158 -10.91 -10.29 -4.12
C GLY A 158 -9.78 -10.12 -5.12
N ASN A 159 -9.47 -11.18 -5.85
CA ASN A 159 -8.41 -11.20 -6.85
C ASN A 159 -8.63 -10.14 -7.94
N SER A 160 -7.54 -9.48 -8.36
CA SER A 160 -7.55 -8.48 -9.45
C SER A 160 -8.52 -7.32 -9.23
N THR A 161 -8.70 -6.88 -7.99
CA THR A 161 -9.49 -5.68 -7.69
C THR A 161 -8.66 -4.42 -7.81
N SER A 162 -9.30 -3.33 -8.24
CA SER A 162 -8.74 -1.98 -8.24
C SER A 162 -9.54 -1.07 -7.33
N ILE A 163 -8.85 -0.41 -6.38
CA ILE A 163 -9.43 0.57 -5.47
C ILE A 163 -8.86 1.94 -5.85
N ASN A 164 -9.71 2.80 -6.37
CA ASN A 164 -9.31 4.11 -6.86
C ASN A 164 -9.25 5.13 -5.73
N LYS A 165 -8.58 6.25 -5.99
CA LYS A 165 -8.48 7.40 -5.09
C LYS A 165 -9.86 7.84 -4.56
N GLY A 166 -9.89 8.36 -3.34
CA GLY A 166 -11.10 8.85 -2.68
C GLY A 166 -12.03 7.77 -2.14
N VAL A 167 -11.69 6.48 -2.32
CA VAL A 167 -12.53 5.39 -1.86
C VAL A 167 -12.34 5.13 -0.37
N VAL A 168 -13.45 5.01 0.33
CA VAL A 168 -13.54 4.51 1.71
C VAL A 168 -14.31 3.19 1.69
N ILE A 169 -13.70 2.11 2.17
CA ILE A 169 -14.35 0.80 2.32
C ILE A 169 -14.64 0.56 3.79
N GLY A 170 -15.92 0.39 4.13
CA GLY A 170 -16.37 0.13 5.50
C GLY A 170 -15.93 -1.23 6.04
N ASN A 171 -15.97 -1.37 7.37
CA ASN A 171 -15.59 -2.63 8.04
C ASN A 171 -16.43 -3.82 7.56
N ASN A 172 -15.85 -5.00 7.59
CA ASN A 172 -16.49 -6.28 7.20
C ASN A 172 -16.95 -6.35 5.74
N ALA A 173 -16.59 -5.39 4.89
CA ALA A 173 -16.99 -5.40 3.49
C ALA A 173 -16.18 -6.41 2.66
N VAL A 174 -16.77 -6.82 1.56
CA VAL A 174 -16.16 -7.69 0.55
C VAL A 174 -16.20 -7.00 -0.81
N VAL A 175 -15.05 -6.92 -1.47
CA VAL A 175 -14.96 -6.54 -2.88
C VAL A 175 -14.73 -7.80 -3.68
N ALA A 176 -15.69 -8.16 -4.54
CA ALA A 176 -15.59 -9.34 -5.39
C ALA A 176 -14.44 -9.21 -6.39
N GLY A 177 -13.88 -10.35 -6.80
CA GLY A 177 -12.76 -10.36 -7.76
C GLY A 177 -13.08 -9.61 -9.07
N HIS A 178 -12.04 -9.05 -9.69
CA HIS A 178 -12.11 -8.27 -10.94
C HIS A 178 -13.01 -7.02 -10.87
N SER A 179 -13.21 -6.47 -9.68
CA SER A 179 -14.03 -5.26 -9.51
C SER A 179 -13.16 -4.00 -9.51
N VAL A 180 -13.71 -2.90 -10.02
CA VAL A 180 -13.13 -1.56 -9.96
C VAL A 180 -13.99 -0.69 -9.06
N VAL A 181 -13.46 -0.37 -7.87
CA VAL A 181 -14.17 0.44 -6.86
C VAL A 181 -13.84 1.91 -7.07
N THR A 182 -14.85 2.70 -7.39
CA THR A 182 -14.75 4.15 -7.66
C THR A 182 -15.59 5.00 -6.73
N LYS A 183 -16.30 4.39 -5.78
CA LYS A 183 -17.18 5.06 -4.80
C LYS A 183 -17.06 4.37 -3.44
N PRO A 184 -17.39 5.06 -2.35
CA PRO A 184 -17.41 4.47 -1.02
C PRO A 184 -18.25 3.20 -0.95
N VAL A 185 -17.79 2.23 -0.13
CA VAL A 185 -18.44 0.93 0.11
C VAL A 185 -18.93 0.89 1.54
N ALA A 186 -20.22 0.62 1.72
CA ALA A 186 -20.82 0.52 3.05
C ALA A 186 -20.22 -0.67 3.85
N PRO A 187 -20.15 -0.58 5.18
CA PRO A 187 -19.76 -1.72 5.99
C PRO A 187 -20.75 -2.88 5.82
N ASN A 188 -20.29 -4.10 6.09
CA ASN A 188 -21.09 -5.31 6.02
C ASN A 188 -21.78 -5.53 4.66
N SER A 189 -21.14 -5.16 3.57
CA SER A 189 -21.68 -5.28 2.22
C SER A 189 -20.72 -5.98 1.25
N ILE A 190 -21.27 -6.54 0.18
CA ILE A 190 -20.51 -7.04 -0.97
C ILE A 190 -20.72 -6.07 -2.13
N VAL A 191 -19.62 -5.68 -2.76
CA VAL A 191 -19.65 -4.94 -4.03
C VAL A 191 -18.97 -5.75 -5.13
N ALA A 192 -19.46 -5.61 -6.36
CA ALA A 192 -18.93 -6.30 -7.54
C ALA A 192 -19.09 -5.47 -8.81
N GLY A 193 -18.23 -5.71 -9.81
CA GLY A 193 -18.35 -5.19 -11.18
C GLY A 193 -17.43 -4.01 -11.49
N ILE A 194 -17.56 -3.50 -12.73
CA ILE A 194 -16.78 -2.39 -13.30
C ILE A 194 -17.78 -1.37 -13.90
N PRO A 195 -18.03 -0.25 -13.20
CA PRO A 195 -17.64 0.07 -11.83
C PRO A 195 -18.41 -0.76 -10.79
N ALA A 196 -17.79 -1.02 -9.64
CA ALA A 196 -18.38 -1.84 -8.59
C ALA A 196 -19.69 -1.24 -8.04
N ARG A 197 -20.67 -2.11 -7.80
CA ARG A 197 -21.97 -1.78 -7.20
C ARG A 197 -22.28 -2.75 -6.07
N THR A 198 -23.07 -2.31 -5.11
CA THR A 198 -23.52 -3.18 -4.03
C THR A 198 -24.41 -4.30 -4.57
N VAL A 199 -24.04 -5.54 -4.26
CA VAL A 199 -24.80 -6.75 -4.64
C VAL A 199 -25.45 -7.42 -3.45
N LYS A 200 -24.93 -7.19 -2.24
CA LYS A 200 -25.50 -7.75 -1.01
C LYS A 200 -25.13 -6.89 0.19
N ASN A 201 -26.05 -6.80 1.14
CA ASN A 201 -25.85 -6.14 2.43
C ASN A 201 -26.02 -7.14 3.57
N ASN A 202 -25.69 -6.70 4.79
CA ASN A 202 -25.84 -7.46 6.02
C ASN A 202 -25.08 -8.79 6.00
N ILE A 203 -23.78 -8.71 5.63
CA ILE A 203 -22.85 -9.84 5.60
C ILE A 203 -21.64 -9.60 6.52
N THR A 204 -21.01 -10.67 6.87
CA THR A 204 -19.61 -10.73 7.23
C THR A 204 -18.95 -11.88 6.46
N TRP A 205 -17.64 -12.06 6.61
CA TRP A 205 -16.92 -13.15 5.98
C TRP A 205 -16.00 -13.82 7.00
N ASP A 206 -15.53 -15.00 6.71
CA ASP A 206 -14.61 -15.76 7.55
C ASP A 206 -13.47 -16.32 6.70
N ARG A 207 -12.28 -16.45 7.28
CA ARG A 207 -11.12 -17.06 6.61
C ARG A 207 -11.28 -18.56 6.44
N ASN A 208 -12.05 -19.19 7.33
CA ASN A 208 -12.37 -20.60 7.28
C ASN A 208 -13.53 -20.87 6.31
N ARG A 209 -13.48 -22.05 5.71
CA ARG A 209 -14.62 -22.59 4.95
C ARG A 209 -15.52 -23.32 5.92
N ILE A 210 -16.60 -22.70 6.30
CA ILE A 210 -17.61 -23.24 7.21
C ILE A 210 -18.77 -23.88 6.45
#